data_37163db15ca0644a8289c7acd424955e
#
_entry.id   37163db15ca0644a8289c7acd424955e
#
_cell.length_a   1.000
_cell.length_b   1.000
_cell.length_c   1.000
_cell.angle_alpha   90.00
_cell.angle_beta   90.00
_cell.angle_gamma   90.00
#
_symmetry.space_group_name_H-M   'P 1'
#
loop_
_entity.id
_entity.type
_entity.pdbx_description
1 polymer ?
#
loop_
_entity_poly.entity_id
_entity_poly.type
_entity_poly.pdbx_seq_one_letter_code
_entity_poly.pdbx_strand_id
1 'polypeptide(L)'
;MKKLPLQGRTLALLAVIIPLLVLFIYVGLRSGPLAPVAVTVASVESRAITPALFGIGTVEARYTYKIGPTFAGRVKRLEVHVGDQVKAGQVLGEMEPVDLDDRVRSQESVFKRAEAALREAEARQAYAQTQARRYEQLFAVRSTSEEIVTTKRQELQIADAALSAAREDIARARSDREGLVAQRSNLRLIAPVDGVVAVRDADPGTTIVAGQAVVEVIDPKSLWINVRFDQISASGLAGGLPAHIVLRSRGGQTLKGRVLRVEPKADAVTEETLAKVTFDNKPEPLPPVGELAEVTVDLPALPAAPLIPNAAVQREGDKVGVWQIVDGDLHFSPVKLGASDLNGYVQVREGLK
;
A
#
# COMPACT_ATOMS: atom_id res chain seq x y z
N MET A 1 -52.62 49.44 73.21
CA MET A 1 -52.48 48.47 72.12
C MET A 1 -53.64 48.67 71.13
N LYS A 2 -53.36 49.39 69.99
CA LYS A 2 -54.39 49.67 68.98
C LYS A 2 -54.54 48.45 68.11
N LYS A 3 -55.68 47.74 68.14
CA LYS A 3 -56.05 46.68 67.19
C LYS A 3 -56.43 47.38 65.91
N LEU A 4 -55.69 47.17 64.88
CA LEU A 4 -56.04 47.57 63.51
C LEU A 4 -57.23 46.70 63.07
N PRO A 5 -58.36 47.28 62.61
CA PRO A 5 -59.48 46.53 62.06
C PRO A 5 -59.10 46.05 60.64
N LEU A 6 -58.69 44.84 60.52
CA LEU A 6 -58.47 44.21 59.23
C LEU A 6 -59.85 44.02 58.59
N GLN A 7 -60.17 44.82 57.60
CA GLN A 7 -61.38 44.65 56.76
C GLN A 7 -61.32 43.31 56.00
N GLY A 8 -62.46 42.57 55.91
CA GLY A 8 -62.52 41.25 55.34
C GLY A 8 -61.89 41.12 53.95
N ARG A 9 -61.82 42.22 53.19
CA ARG A 9 -61.12 42.30 51.91
C ARG A 9 -59.60 42.18 52.01
N THR A 10 -58.99 42.76 53.07
CA THR A 10 -57.55 42.66 53.22
C THR A 10 -57.14 41.29 53.75
N LEU A 11 -57.97 40.58 54.47
CA LEU A 11 -57.75 39.18 54.88
C LEU A 11 -57.84 38.22 53.70
N ALA A 12 -58.80 38.41 52.80
CA ALA A 12 -58.95 37.66 51.57
C ALA A 12 -57.76 37.85 50.60
N LEU A 13 -57.27 39.09 50.51
CA LEU A 13 -56.12 39.43 49.68
C LEU A 13 -54.79 38.83 50.22
N LEU A 14 -54.60 38.85 51.55
CA LEU A 14 -53.48 38.21 52.24
C LEU A 14 -53.53 36.68 52.08
N ALA A 15 -54.72 36.08 52.14
CA ALA A 15 -54.90 34.62 51.96
C ALA A 15 -54.56 34.12 50.55
N VAL A 16 -54.57 35.00 49.51
CA VAL A 16 -54.13 34.68 48.14
C VAL A 16 -52.67 35.04 47.92
N ILE A 17 -52.23 36.19 48.40
CA ILE A 17 -50.87 36.71 48.17
C ILE A 17 -49.82 35.85 48.91
N ILE A 18 -50.08 35.44 50.16
CA ILE A 18 -49.12 34.67 50.95
C ILE A 18 -48.81 33.29 50.28
N PRO A 19 -49.78 32.47 49.90
CA PRO A 19 -49.49 31.20 49.21
C PRO A 19 -48.83 31.43 47.84
N LEU A 20 -49.18 32.49 47.12
CA LEU A 20 -48.56 32.80 45.83
C LEU A 20 -47.12 33.25 46.00
N LEU A 21 -46.81 34.01 47.06
CA LEU A 21 -45.44 34.42 47.42
C LEU A 21 -44.62 33.24 47.92
N VAL A 22 -45.20 32.32 48.68
CA VAL A 22 -44.57 31.07 49.15
C VAL A 22 -44.30 30.17 47.93
N LEU A 23 -45.26 30.07 47.01
CA LEU A 23 -45.07 29.29 45.76
C LEU A 23 -43.99 29.91 44.90
N PHE A 24 -43.96 31.24 44.79
CA PHE A 24 -42.91 31.94 44.02
C PHE A 24 -41.52 31.72 44.59
N ILE A 25 -41.38 31.81 45.93
CA ILE A 25 -40.12 31.52 46.64
C ILE A 25 -39.76 30.04 46.48
N TYR A 26 -40.74 29.14 46.59
CA TYR A 26 -40.49 27.70 46.42
C TYR A 26 -40.01 27.37 44.99
N VAL A 27 -40.64 27.91 43.99
CA VAL A 27 -40.26 27.74 42.56
C VAL A 27 -38.90 28.40 42.28
N GLY A 28 -38.64 29.60 42.84
CA GLY A 28 -37.37 30.30 42.71
C GLY A 28 -36.18 29.55 43.30
N LEU A 29 -36.37 28.90 44.48
CA LEU A 29 -35.36 28.10 45.15
C LEU A 29 -35.17 26.70 44.56
N ARG A 30 -36.20 26.12 43.95
CA ARG A 30 -36.15 24.73 43.50
C ARG A 30 -36.01 24.54 41.97
N SER A 31 -36.46 25.53 41.18
CA SER A 31 -36.46 25.45 39.71
C SER A 31 -35.96 26.74 39.03
N GLY A 32 -35.55 27.74 39.83
CA GLY A 32 -35.03 29.01 39.32
C GLY A 32 -33.51 29.08 39.28
N PRO A 33 -32.93 30.24 39.00
CA PRO A 33 -31.48 30.46 38.93
C PRO A 33 -30.74 30.23 40.27
N LEU A 34 -31.48 30.09 41.40
CA LEU A 34 -30.97 29.77 42.72
C LEU A 34 -31.10 28.29 43.11
N ALA A 35 -31.62 27.47 42.16
CA ALA A 35 -31.75 26.04 42.45
C ALA A 35 -30.35 25.37 42.54
N PRO A 36 -30.14 24.41 43.45
CA PRO A 36 -28.89 23.67 43.54
C PRO A 36 -28.66 22.85 42.25
N VAL A 37 -27.54 23.06 41.61
CA VAL A 37 -27.14 22.31 40.43
C VAL A 37 -26.52 21.01 40.91
N ALA A 38 -27.05 19.88 40.42
CA ALA A 38 -26.44 18.58 40.70
C ALA A 38 -25.11 18.47 39.91
N VAL A 39 -24.04 18.27 40.66
CA VAL A 39 -22.69 18.07 40.07
C VAL A 39 -22.21 16.65 40.36
N THR A 40 -21.55 16.05 39.38
CA THR A 40 -20.83 14.80 39.58
C THR A 40 -19.40 15.10 39.94
N VAL A 41 -18.95 14.63 41.08
CA VAL A 41 -17.59 14.84 41.57
C VAL A 41 -16.70 13.68 41.10
N ALA A 42 -15.55 14.01 40.54
CA ALA A 42 -14.50 13.04 40.21
C ALA A 42 -13.26 13.33 41.07
N SER A 43 -12.66 12.29 41.63
CA SER A 43 -11.39 12.40 42.32
C SER A 43 -10.22 12.52 41.35
N VAL A 44 -9.26 13.36 41.69
CA VAL A 44 -8.00 13.46 40.95
C VAL A 44 -7.11 12.29 41.33
N GLU A 45 -6.72 11.50 40.34
CA GLU A 45 -5.80 10.37 40.53
C GLU A 45 -4.46 10.69 39.89
N SER A 46 -3.35 10.40 40.60
CA SER A 46 -2.02 10.52 40.00
C SER A 46 -1.59 9.15 39.46
N ARG A 47 -1.58 9.01 38.14
CA ARG A 47 -1.12 7.79 37.45
C ARG A 47 -0.40 8.10 36.15
N ALA A 48 0.37 7.15 35.67
CA ALA A 48 0.94 7.21 34.32
C ALA A 48 -0.18 7.11 33.25
N ILE A 49 -0.06 7.89 32.19
CA ILE A 49 -0.96 7.85 31.04
C ILE A 49 -0.18 7.37 29.83
N THR A 50 -0.80 6.51 29.03
CA THR A 50 -0.29 6.12 27.72
C THR A 50 -1.14 6.81 26.68
N PRO A 51 -0.66 7.94 26.12
CA PRO A 51 -1.38 8.60 25.05
C PRO A 51 -1.47 7.67 23.85
N ALA A 52 -2.54 7.77 23.07
CA ALA A 52 -2.70 6.96 21.89
C ALA A 52 -3.21 7.82 20.73
N LEU A 53 -2.77 7.44 19.53
CA LEU A 53 -3.16 8.09 18.29
C LEU A 53 -4.18 7.22 17.60
N PHE A 54 -5.30 7.79 17.23
CA PHE A 54 -6.32 7.11 16.43
C PHE A 54 -6.21 7.55 14.97
N GLY A 55 -6.28 6.58 14.06
CA GLY A 55 -6.29 6.82 12.63
C GLY A 55 -7.15 5.80 11.90
N ILE A 56 -7.59 6.17 10.72
CA ILE A 56 -8.33 5.30 9.81
C ILE A 56 -7.46 5.02 8.60
N GLY A 57 -7.45 3.79 8.16
CA GLY A 57 -6.65 3.38 7.01
C GLY A 57 -7.34 2.33 6.15
N THR A 58 -6.66 1.96 5.08
CA THR A 58 -7.06 0.91 4.16
C THR A 58 -6.02 -0.20 4.11
N VAL A 59 -6.48 -1.43 4.04
CA VAL A 59 -5.61 -2.58 3.80
C VAL A 59 -5.08 -2.50 2.37
N GLU A 60 -3.78 -2.53 2.21
CA GLU A 60 -3.10 -2.52 0.91
C GLU A 60 -2.07 -3.65 0.85
N ALA A 61 -1.82 -4.17 -0.34
CA ALA A 61 -0.65 -5.01 -0.58
C ALA A 61 0.54 -4.12 -0.91
N ARG A 62 1.66 -4.30 -0.20
CA ARG A 62 2.91 -3.60 -0.51
C ARG A 62 3.39 -3.91 -1.93
N TYR A 63 3.22 -5.16 -2.36
CA TYR A 63 3.60 -5.61 -3.69
C TYR A 63 2.36 -6.09 -4.44
N THR A 64 2.00 -5.32 -5.47
CA THR A 64 0.96 -5.64 -6.44
C THR A 64 1.62 -5.76 -7.81
N TYR A 65 1.49 -6.93 -8.41
CA TYR A 65 2.08 -7.23 -9.72
C TYR A 65 0.99 -7.14 -10.77
N LYS A 66 1.10 -6.15 -11.65
CA LYS A 66 0.23 -5.94 -12.78
C LYS A 66 0.78 -6.69 -13.98
N ILE A 67 0.13 -7.80 -14.33
CA ILE A 67 0.57 -8.70 -15.38
C ILE A 67 -0.26 -8.41 -16.64
N GLY A 68 0.42 -8.03 -17.71
CA GLY A 68 -0.19 -7.71 -18.99
C GLY A 68 0.80 -7.98 -20.13
N PRO A 69 0.33 -7.89 -21.41
CA PRO A 69 1.16 -8.14 -22.57
C PRO A 69 2.18 -7.02 -22.80
N THR A 70 3.34 -7.40 -23.36
CA THR A 70 4.36 -6.44 -23.80
C THR A 70 4.06 -5.85 -25.19
N PHE A 71 3.14 -6.48 -25.93
CA PHE A 71 2.65 -6.02 -27.25
C PHE A 71 1.13 -6.04 -27.26
N ALA A 72 0.54 -5.12 -28.01
CA ALA A 72 -0.91 -5.12 -28.19
C ALA A 72 -1.39 -6.41 -28.86
N GLY A 73 -2.49 -6.96 -28.38
CA GLY A 73 -3.05 -8.20 -28.91
C GLY A 73 -4.38 -8.56 -28.25
N ARG A 74 -4.97 -9.66 -28.69
CA ARG A 74 -6.19 -10.20 -28.13
C ARG A 74 -5.86 -11.28 -27.08
N VAL A 75 -6.58 -11.30 -25.97
CA VAL A 75 -6.51 -12.38 -24.99
C VAL A 75 -7.10 -13.65 -25.60
N LYS A 76 -6.29 -14.70 -25.73
CA LYS A 76 -6.75 -16.01 -26.23
C LYS A 76 -7.46 -16.80 -25.12
N ARG A 77 -6.85 -16.88 -23.94
CA ARG A 77 -7.39 -17.59 -22.78
C ARG A 77 -6.81 -17.06 -21.48
N LEU A 78 -7.59 -17.17 -20.43
CA LEU A 78 -7.15 -16.95 -19.04
C LEU A 78 -7.50 -18.19 -18.22
N GLU A 79 -6.54 -18.66 -17.43
CA GLU A 79 -6.62 -19.91 -16.67
C GLU A 79 -6.87 -19.67 -15.18
N VAL A 80 -7.03 -18.40 -14.77
CA VAL A 80 -7.17 -18.00 -13.38
C VAL A 80 -8.37 -17.09 -13.17
N HIS A 81 -8.91 -17.15 -11.94
CA HIS A 81 -10.00 -16.32 -11.48
C HIS A 81 -9.57 -15.51 -10.26
N VAL A 82 -10.34 -14.47 -9.93
CA VAL A 82 -10.13 -13.67 -8.72
C VAL A 82 -10.25 -14.57 -7.49
N GLY A 83 -9.27 -14.49 -6.58
CA GLY A 83 -9.16 -15.33 -5.40
C GLY A 83 -8.26 -16.55 -5.55
N ASP A 84 -7.89 -16.93 -6.77
CA ASP A 84 -7.01 -18.07 -7.00
C ASP A 84 -5.60 -17.83 -6.46
N GLN A 85 -5.03 -18.87 -5.84
CA GLN A 85 -3.62 -18.87 -5.45
C GLN A 85 -2.77 -19.29 -6.65
N VAL A 86 -1.71 -18.54 -6.90
CA VAL A 86 -0.78 -18.77 -8.02
C VAL A 86 0.65 -18.89 -7.52
N LYS A 87 1.47 -19.65 -8.25
CA LYS A 87 2.89 -19.83 -7.98
C LYS A 87 3.75 -19.06 -8.96
N ALA A 88 4.94 -18.65 -8.53
CA ALA A 88 5.94 -18.09 -9.41
C ALA A 88 6.20 -18.99 -10.62
N GLY A 89 6.20 -18.41 -11.84
CA GLY A 89 6.35 -19.15 -13.09
C GLY A 89 5.06 -19.80 -13.64
N GLN A 90 3.95 -19.77 -12.89
CA GLN A 90 2.67 -20.29 -13.36
C GLN A 90 2.13 -19.43 -14.50
N VAL A 91 1.63 -20.10 -15.55
CA VAL A 91 0.94 -19.43 -16.66
C VAL A 91 -0.46 -19.04 -16.19
N LEU A 92 -0.78 -17.76 -16.28
CA LEU A 92 -2.07 -17.18 -15.91
C LEU A 92 -3.00 -17.08 -17.11
N GLY A 93 -2.41 -16.95 -18.30
CA GLY A 93 -3.12 -16.82 -19.56
C GLY A 93 -2.19 -16.73 -20.76
N GLU A 94 -2.79 -16.60 -21.92
CA GLU A 94 -2.08 -16.52 -23.19
C GLU A 94 -2.76 -15.51 -24.12
N MET A 95 -1.93 -14.70 -24.79
CA MET A 95 -2.37 -13.80 -25.86
C MET A 95 -2.45 -14.56 -27.18
N GLU A 96 -3.28 -14.09 -28.10
CA GLU A 96 -3.41 -14.67 -29.44
C GLU A 96 -2.15 -14.39 -30.28
N PRO A 97 -1.51 -15.42 -30.87
CA PRO A 97 -0.26 -15.24 -31.61
C PRO A 97 -0.45 -14.56 -32.98
N VAL A 98 -1.69 -14.41 -33.47
CA VAL A 98 -2.08 -13.88 -34.79
C VAL A 98 -1.25 -14.52 -35.88
N ASP A 99 -0.21 -13.87 -36.41
CA ASP A 99 0.70 -14.34 -37.47
C ASP A 99 2.07 -14.81 -36.94
N LEU A 100 2.33 -14.72 -35.66
CA LEU A 100 3.66 -14.91 -35.09
C LEU A 100 4.16 -16.35 -35.22
N ASP A 101 3.27 -17.34 -35.14
CA ASP A 101 3.63 -18.74 -35.36
C ASP A 101 4.08 -19.00 -36.82
N ASP A 102 3.43 -18.35 -37.80
CA ASP A 102 3.81 -18.42 -39.19
C ASP A 102 5.15 -17.75 -39.47
N ARG A 103 5.38 -16.59 -38.84
CA ARG A 103 6.64 -15.86 -38.92
C ARG A 103 7.80 -16.66 -38.34
N VAL A 104 7.59 -17.32 -37.18
CA VAL A 104 8.61 -18.21 -36.59
C VAL A 104 8.94 -19.36 -37.54
N ARG A 105 7.93 -20.02 -38.16
CA ARG A 105 8.15 -21.09 -39.14
C ARG A 105 8.89 -20.60 -40.38
N SER A 106 8.56 -19.42 -40.87
CA SER A 106 9.25 -18.80 -42.00
C SER A 106 10.73 -18.56 -41.70
N GLN A 107 11.03 -17.99 -40.54
CA GLN A 107 12.41 -17.70 -40.10
C GLN A 107 13.21 -18.98 -39.82
N GLU A 108 12.56 -20.04 -39.34
CA GLU A 108 13.19 -21.37 -39.21
C GLU A 108 13.65 -21.91 -40.56
N SER A 109 12.87 -21.68 -41.62
CA SER A 109 13.24 -22.07 -43.00
C SER A 109 14.42 -21.26 -43.53
N VAL A 110 14.49 -19.96 -43.19
CA VAL A 110 15.63 -19.09 -43.53
C VAL A 110 16.90 -19.57 -42.80
N PHE A 111 16.80 -19.87 -41.51
CA PHE A 111 17.91 -20.41 -40.73
C PHE A 111 18.45 -21.74 -41.31
N LYS A 112 17.56 -22.70 -41.65
CA LYS A 112 17.97 -23.96 -42.32
C LYS A 112 18.66 -23.74 -43.66
N ARG A 113 18.24 -22.74 -44.42
CA ARG A 113 18.91 -22.38 -45.71
C ARG A 113 20.33 -21.85 -45.43
N ALA A 114 20.48 -20.97 -44.42
CA ALA A 114 21.80 -20.45 -44.04
C ALA A 114 22.72 -21.58 -43.55
N GLU A 115 22.20 -22.56 -42.79
CA GLU A 115 22.98 -23.77 -42.41
C GLU A 115 23.45 -24.56 -43.63
N ALA A 116 22.61 -24.72 -44.67
CA ALA A 116 23.01 -25.42 -45.86
C ALA A 116 24.09 -24.65 -46.65
N ALA A 117 23.97 -23.31 -46.73
CA ALA A 117 24.98 -22.46 -47.37
C ALA A 117 26.33 -22.49 -46.60
N LEU A 118 26.29 -22.54 -45.28
CA LEU A 118 27.52 -22.72 -44.47
C LEU A 118 28.21 -24.03 -44.79
N ARG A 119 27.48 -25.16 -44.81
CA ARG A 119 28.07 -26.48 -45.17
C ARG A 119 28.67 -26.47 -46.55
N GLU A 120 28.06 -25.81 -47.53
CA GLU A 120 28.60 -25.64 -48.88
C GLU A 120 29.91 -24.84 -48.87
N ALA A 121 29.93 -23.70 -48.14
CA ALA A 121 31.14 -22.88 -48.05
C ALA A 121 32.28 -23.61 -47.33
N GLU A 122 32.00 -24.40 -46.29
CA GLU A 122 32.97 -25.26 -45.61
C GLU A 122 33.58 -26.30 -46.53
N ALA A 123 32.75 -26.98 -47.33
CA ALA A 123 33.22 -27.95 -48.32
C ALA A 123 34.09 -27.31 -49.40
N ARG A 124 33.71 -26.15 -49.93
CA ARG A 124 34.50 -25.39 -50.93
C ARG A 124 35.84 -24.95 -50.32
N GLN A 125 35.86 -24.44 -49.11
CA GLN A 125 37.07 -24.01 -48.43
C GLN A 125 38.03 -25.19 -48.18
N ALA A 126 37.53 -26.33 -47.70
CA ALA A 126 38.31 -27.52 -47.49
C ALA A 126 38.94 -28.04 -48.78
N TYR A 127 38.20 -28.01 -49.88
CA TYR A 127 38.71 -28.36 -51.20
C TYR A 127 39.82 -27.40 -51.67
N ALA A 128 39.56 -26.08 -51.61
CA ALA A 128 40.54 -25.07 -52.04
C ALA A 128 41.82 -25.14 -51.20
N GLN A 129 41.69 -25.39 -49.87
CA GLN A 129 42.84 -25.57 -48.96
C GLN A 129 43.69 -26.80 -49.34
N THR A 130 43.01 -27.89 -49.67
CA THR A 130 43.70 -29.12 -50.12
C THR A 130 44.45 -28.90 -51.42
N GLN A 131 43.82 -28.19 -52.38
CA GLN A 131 44.46 -27.84 -53.66
C GLN A 131 45.68 -26.90 -53.48
N ALA A 132 45.53 -25.86 -52.71
CA ALA A 132 46.61 -24.90 -52.41
C ALA A 132 47.84 -25.65 -51.82
N ARG A 133 47.62 -26.46 -50.78
CA ARG A 133 48.70 -27.28 -50.16
C ARG A 133 49.37 -28.23 -51.15
N ARG A 134 48.58 -28.90 -52.02
CA ARG A 134 49.09 -29.83 -53.02
C ARG A 134 49.98 -29.10 -54.04
N TYR A 135 49.54 -27.98 -54.59
CA TYR A 135 50.31 -27.23 -55.55
C TYR A 135 51.55 -26.55 -54.94
N GLU A 136 51.53 -26.15 -53.69
CA GLU A 136 52.72 -25.69 -52.95
C GLU A 136 53.78 -26.80 -52.83
N GLN A 137 53.35 -28.02 -52.54
CA GLN A 137 54.25 -29.17 -52.51
C GLN A 137 54.86 -29.46 -53.89
N LEU A 138 54.08 -29.42 -54.97
CA LEU A 138 54.55 -29.61 -56.35
C LEU A 138 55.55 -28.50 -56.74
N PHE A 139 55.30 -27.26 -56.32
CA PHE A 139 56.21 -26.15 -56.58
C PHE A 139 57.54 -26.33 -55.87
N ALA A 140 57.55 -26.80 -54.62
CA ALA A 140 58.77 -27.07 -53.88
C ALA A 140 59.68 -28.08 -54.57
N VAL A 141 59.12 -29.02 -55.36
CA VAL A 141 59.87 -30.00 -56.18
C VAL A 141 59.99 -29.59 -57.66
N ARG A 142 59.70 -28.31 -57.96
CA ARG A 142 59.77 -27.70 -59.33
C ARG A 142 58.87 -28.37 -60.37
N SER A 143 57.76 -28.96 -59.98
CA SER A 143 56.85 -29.71 -60.86
C SER A 143 55.63 -28.88 -61.28
N THR A 144 55.57 -27.57 -60.99
CA THR A 144 54.50 -26.61 -61.38
C THR A 144 55.06 -25.20 -61.44
N SER A 145 54.31 -24.26 -62.08
CA SER A 145 54.68 -22.83 -62.15
C SER A 145 54.24 -22.04 -60.92
N GLU A 146 54.95 -20.93 -60.66
CA GLU A 146 54.58 -19.96 -59.59
C GLU A 146 53.18 -19.35 -59.84
N GLU A 147 52.84 -19.11 -61.08
CA GLU A 147 51.52 -18.59 -61.45
C GLU A 147 50.37 -19.50 -61.01
N ILE A 148 50.53 -20.82 -61.17
CA ILE A 148 49.51 -21.81 -60.76
C ILE A 148 49.39 -21.81 -59.22
N VAL A 149 50.51 -21.77 -58.49
CA VAL A 149 50.48 -21.68 -57.03
C VAL A 149 49.77 -20.43 -56.56
N THR A 150 50.09 -19.27 -57.16
CA THR A 150 49.47 -18.00 -56.83
C THR A 150 47.97 -18.05 -57.13
N THR A 151 47.53 -18.63 -58.23
CA THR A 151 46.09 -18.83 -58.56
C THR A 151 45.40 -19.69 -57.45
N LYS A 152 46.03 -20.81 -57.03
CA LYS A 152 45.44 -21.68 -56.01
C LYS A 152 45.37 -20.99 -54.64
N ARG A 153 46.33 -20.15 -54.26
CA ARG A 153 46.26 -19.33 -53.07
C ARG A 153 45.11 -18.29 -53.14
N GLN A 154 44.92 -17.64 -54.29
CA GLN A 154 43.81 -16.73 -54.47
C GLN A 154 42.45 -17.43 -54.39
N GLU A 155 42.33 -18.62 -54.97
CA GLU A 155 41.13 -19.46 -54.85
C GLU A 155 40.82 -19.79 -53.37
N LEU A 156 41.85 -20.13 -52.57
CA LEU A 156 41.69 -20.36 -51.15
C LEU A 156 41.23 -19.11 -50.40
N GLN A 157 41.87 -17.94 -50.70
CA GLN A 157 41.45 -16.68 -50.06
C GLN A 157 39.97 -16.32 -50.34
N ILE A 158 39.52 -16.56 -51.60
CA ILE A 158 38.12 -16.36 -51.95
C ILE A 158 37.22 -17.33 -51.21
N ALA A 159 37.62 -18.59 -51.05
CA ALA A 159 36.83 -19.58 -50.30
C ALA A 159 36.80 -19.28 -48.81
N ASP A 160 37.91 -18.80 -48.21
CA ASP A 160 37.97 -18.34 -46.81
C ASP A 160 37.03 -17.14 -46.57
N ALA A 161 37.01 -16.17 -47.48
CA ALA A 161 36.10 -15.02 -47.41
C ALA A 161 34.64 -15.46 -47.53
N ALA A 162 34.33 -16.40 -48.44
CA ALA A 162 32.99 -16.96 -48.61
C ALA A 162 32.52 -17.74 -47.35
N LEU A 163 33.42 -18.48 -46.74
CA LEU A 163 33.14 -19.18 -45.48
C LEU A 163 32.84 -18.19 -44.32
N SER A 164 33.66 -17.14 -44.24
CA SER A 164 33.39 -16.05 -43.25
C SER A 164 32.02 -15.41 -43.47
N ALA A 165 31.67 -15.07 -44.71
CA ALA A 165 30.36 -14.51 -45.03
C ALA A 165 29.20 -15.46 -44.64
N ALA A 166 29.33 -16.75 -44.95
CA ALA A 166 28.31 -17.74 -44.58
C ALA A 166 28.15 -17.92 -43.04
N ARG A 167 29.25 -17.76 -42.30
CA ARG A 167 29.20 -17.76 -40.82
C ARG A 167 28.44 -16.55 -40.27
N GLU A 168 28.62 -15.39 -40.85
CA GLU A 168 27.86 -14.20 -40.45
C GLU A 168 26.39 -14.30 -40.83
N ASP A 169 26.08 -14.87 -41.99
CA ASP A 169 24.69 -15.08 -42.43
C ASP A 169 23.94 -16.06 -41.54
N ILE A 170 24.54 -17.16 -41.07
CA ILE A 170 23.88 -18.07 -40.13
C ILE A 170 23.71 -17.41 -38.75
N ALA A 171 24.70 -16.62 -38.29
CA ALA A 171 24.59 -15.89 -37.03
C ALA A 171 23.42 -14.89 -37.04
N ARG A 172 23.25 -14.15 -38.14
CA ARG A 172 22.13 -13.25 -38.39
C ARG A 172 20.79 -14.00 -38.38
N ALA A 173 20.68 -15.07 -39.21
CA ALA A 173 19.44 -15.85 -39.29
C ALA A 173 19.05 -16.47 -37.95
N ARG A 174 20.03 -16.87 -37.13
CA ARG A 174 19.83 -17.36 -35.75
C ARG A 174 19.23 -16.27 -34.88
N SER A 175 19.85 -15.09 -34.84
CA SER A 175 19.39 -13.96 -34.02
C SER A 175 17.98 -13.50 -34.37
N ASP A 176 17.66 -13.45 -35.67
CA ASP A 176 16.33 -13.09 -36.16
C ASP A 176 15.27 -14.11 -35.69
N ARG A 177 15.59 -15.42 -35.78
CA ARG A 177 14.72 -16.48 -35.28
C ARG A 177 14.52 -16.40 -33.77
N GLU A 178 15.60 -16.25 -33.03
CA GLU A 178 15.56 -16.14 -31.57
C GLU A 178 14.73 -14.94 -31.11
N GLY A 179 14.80 -13.81 -31.81
CA GLY A 179 13.98 -12.63 -31.54
C GLY A 179 12.48 -12.92 -31.68
N LEU A 180 12.07 -13.65 -32.76
CA LEU A 180 10.66 -14.03 -32.92
C LEU A 180 10.19 -15.07 -31.91
N VAL A 181 11.05 -16.04 -31.55
CA VAL A 181 10.75 -17.02 -30.47
C VAL A 181 10.57 -16.31 -29.11
N ALA A 182 11.41 -15.32 -28.80
CA ALA A 182 11.25 -14.51 -27.60
C ALA A 182 9.93 -13.72 -27.62
N GLN A 183 9.57 -13.09 -28.73
CA GLN A 183 8.27 -12.43 -28.89
C GLN A 183 7.11 -13.39 -28.64
N ARG A 184 7.18 -14.60 -29.16
CA ARG A 184 6.17 -15.65 -28.97
C ARG A 184 6.08 -16.07 -27.49
N SER A 185 7.21 -16.20 -26.80
CA SER A 185 7.22 -16.55 -25.37
C SER A 185 6.57 -15.47 -24.53
N ASN A 186 6.71 -14.19 -24.90
CA ASN A 186 6.11 -13.04 -24.22
C ASN A 186 4.58 -12.94 -24.40
N LEU A 187 3.96 -13.79 -25.23
CA LEU A 187 2.51 -13.92 -25.29
C LEU A 187 1.93 -14.65 -24.07
N ARG A 188 2.74 -15.34 -23.29
CA ARG A 188 2.31 -15.97 -22.04
C ARG A 188 2.34 -14.97 -20.90
N LEU A 189 1.22 -14.85 -20.21
CA LEU A 189 1.09 -14.08 -18.99
C LEU A 189 1.50 -14.97 -17.81
N ILE A 190 2.62 -14.66 -17.17
CA ILE A 190 3.25 -15.53 -16.16
C ILE A 190 3.28 -14.79 -14.81
N ALA A 191 2.92 -15.49 -13.72
CA ALA A 191 3.05 -14.96 -12.37
C ALA A 191 4.54 -14.78 -12.00
N PRO A 192 4.98 -13.58 -11.60
CA PRO A 192 6.38 -13.35 -11.22
C PRO A 192 6.71 -13.88 -9.83
N VAL A 193 5.72 -14.07 -8.96
CA VAL A 193 5.85 -14.49 -7.56
C VAL A 193 4.69 -15.40 -7.17
N ASP A 194 4.83 -16.07 -6.03
CA ASP A 194 3.71 -16.71 -5.34
C ASP A 194 2.75 -15.64 -4.82
N GLY A 195 1.46 -15.80 -5.06
CA GLY A 195 0.49 -14.78 -4.66
C GLY A 195 -0.96 -15.21 -4.82
N VAL A 196 -1.84 -14.22 -4.72
CA VAL A 196 -3.28 -14.37 -4.93
C VAL A 196 -3.72 -13.41 -6.03
N VAL A 197 -4.56 -13.88 -6.94
CA VAL A 197 -5.18 -13.04 -7.97
C VAL A 197 -6.17 -12.08 -7.30
N ALA A 198 -5.86 -10.79 -7.30
CA ALA A 198 -6.71 -9.76 -6.71
C ALA A 198 -7.72 -9.21 -7.72
N VAL A 199 -7.30 -9.03 -8.97
CA VAL A 199 -8.13 -8.44 -10.04
C VAL A 199 -7.91 -9.19 -11.34
N ARG A 200 -8.97 -9.28 -12.13
CA ARG A 200 -8.98 -9.77 -13.50
C ARG A 200 -9.67 -8.73 -14.37
N ASP A 201 -8.85 -7.96 -15.11
CA ASP A 201 -9.30 -6.78 -15.86
C ASP A 201 -9.73 -7.10 -17.29
N ALA A 202 -9.54 -8.34 -17.74
CA ALA A 202 -9.89 -8.73 -19.11
C ALA A 202 -10.43 -10.15 -19.19
N ASP A 203 -11.21 -10.40 -20.24
CA ASP A 203 -11.75 -11.71 -20.60
C ASP A 203 -11.16 -12.22 -21.94
N PRO A 204 -11.21 -13.53 -22.21
CA PRO A 204 -10.87 -14.08 -23.51
C PRO A 204 -11.62 -13.36 -24.63
N GLY A 205 -10.91 -13.01 -25.69
CA GLY A 205 -11.43 -12.22 -26.81
C GLY A 205 -11.26 -10.71 -26.67
N THR A 206 -10.92 -10.19 -25.50
CA THR A 206 -10.64 -8.75 -25.29
C THR A 206 -9.32 -8.35 -25.93
N THR A 207 -9.30 -7.20 -26.62
CA THR A 207 -8.06 -6.61 -27.16
C THR A 207 -7.44 -5.69 -26.12
N ILE A 208 -6.16 -5.94 -25.82
CA ILE A 208 -5.39 -5.25 -24.79
C ILE A 208 -4.21 -4.54 -25.44
N VAL A 209 -3.92 -3.33 -24.99
CA VAL A 209 -2.74 -2.57 -25.40
C VAL A 209 -1.50 -2.95 -24.59
N ALA A 210 -0.32 -2.70 -25.13
CA ALA A 210 0.94 -2.96 -24.44
C ALA A 210 0.99 -2.22 -23.08
N GLY A 211 1.37 -2.93 -22.02
CA GLY A 211 1.48 -2.38 -20.66
C GLY A 211 0.17 -2.29 -19.86
N GLN A 212 -0.98 -2.56 -20.47
CA GLN A 212 -2.25 -2.65 -19.76
C GLN A 212 -2.31 -3.96 -18.97
N ALA A 213 -2.70 -3.90 -17.70
CA ALA A 213 -2.88 -5.07 -16.87
C ALA A 213 -4.06 -5.93 -17.37
N VAL A 214 -3.88 -7.23 -17.33
CA VAL A 214 -4.91 -8.27 -17.58
C VAL A 214 -5.26 -8.96 -16.27
N VAL A 215 -4.25 -9.19 -15.43
CA VAL A 215 -4.38 -9.82 -14.12
C VAL A 215 -3.51 -9.05 -13.13
N GLU A 216 -4.05 -8.79 -11.94
CA GLU A 216 -3.26 -8.28 -10.82
C GLU A 216 -3.07 -9.37 -9.77
N VAL A 217 -1.83 -9.63 -9.42
CA VAL A 217 -1.44 -10.59 -8.37
C VAL A 217 -0.85 -9.83 -7.19
N ILE A 218 -1.34 -10.12 -5.99
CA ILE A 218 -0.83 -9.56 -4.74
C ILE A 218 -0.02 -10.60 -3.98
N ASP A 219 1.00 -10.15 -3.26
CA ASP A 219 1.69 -10.97 -2.27
C ASP A 219 0.95 -10.89 -0.92
N PRO A 220 0.28 -11.97 -0.48
CA PRO A 220 -0.49 -11.96 0.76
C PRO A 220 0.36 -11.83 2.03
N LYS A 221 1.69 -11.98 1.93
CA LYS A 221 2.62 -11.78 3.04
C LYS A 221 3.04 -10.30 3.19
N SER A 222 2.71 -9.49 2.19
CA SER A 222 3.12 -8.10 2.10
C SER A 222 2.03 -7.10 2.50
N LEU A 223 0.95 -7.56 3.15
CA LEU A 223 -0.14 -6.69 3.55
C LEU A 223 0.30 -5.71 4.64
N TRP A 224 -0.13 -4.49 4.48
CA TRP A 224 -0.05 -3.44 5.47
C TRP A 224 -1.35 -2.62 5.50
N ILE A 225 -1.46 -1.71 6.44
CA ILE A 225 -2.53 -0.72 6.47
C ILE A 225 -1.91 0.64 6.20
N ASN A 226 -2.46 1.35 5.22
CA ASN A 226 -2.11 2.74 4.94
C ASN A 226 -3.00 3.63 5.79
N VAL A 227 -2.48 4.08 6.92
CA VAL A 227 -3.23 4.80 7.96
C VAL A 227 -3.01 6.29 7.84
N ARG A 228 -4.09 7.04 8.03
CA ARG A 228 -4.09 8.50 8.06
C ARG A 228 -4.29 8.97 9.49
N PHE A 229 -3.40 9.82 9.96
CA PHE A 229 -3.46 10.47 11.26
C PHE A 229 -3.53 11.98 11.07
N ASP A 230 -4.35 12.64 11.85
CA ASP A 230 -4.38 14.11 11.91
C ASP A 230 -3.00 14.65 12.34
N GLN A 231 -2.47 15.65 11.61
CA GLN A 231 -1.13 16.19 11.84
C GLN A 231 -0.98 16.84 13.23
N ILE A 232 -2.04 17.47 13.71
CA ILE A 232 -2.01 18.14 15.03
C ILE A 232 -1.79 17.09 16.12
N SER A 233 -2.45 15.94 15.97
CA SER A 233 -2.42 14.84 16.93
C SER A 233 -1.23 13.91 16.75
N ALA A 234 -0.61 13.89 15.56
CA ALA A 234 0.44 12.92 15.19
C ALA A 234 1.81 13.14 15.87
N SER A 235 1.90 14.08 16.82
CA SER A 235 3.13 14.33 17.57
C SER A 235 3.57 13.07 18.32
N GLY A 236 4.81 12.62 18.06
CA GLY A 236 5.35 11.38 18.63
C GLY A 236 5.13 10.11 17.80
N LEU A 237 4.40 10.17 16.69
CA LEU A 237 4.25 9.05 15.77
C LEU A 237 5.61 8.69 15.15
N ALA A 238 6.04 7.45 15.37
CA ALA A 238 7.33 6.96 14.88
C ALA A 238 7.25 5.49 14.47
N GLY A 239 8.21 5.05 13.67
CA GLY A 239 8.35 3.63 13.34
C GLY A 239 8.66 2.78 14.58
N GLY A 240 8.15 1.55 14.62
CA GLY A 240 8.33 0.60 15.72
C GLY A 240 7.29 0.67 16.83
N LEU A 241 6.45 1.71 16.89
CA LEU A 241 5.39 1.81 17.90
C LEU A 241 4.35 0.69 17.75
N PRO A 242 3.86 0.12 18.87
CA PRO A 242 2.80 -0.88 18.86
C PRO A 242 1.49 -0.28 18.36
N ALA A 243 0.72 -1.09 17.66
CA ALA A 243 -0.56 -0.68 17.09
C ALA A 243 -1.63 -1.76 17.30
N HIS A 244 -2.83 -1.31 17.57
CA HIS A 244 -4.05 -2.11 17.66
C HIS A 244 -4.90 -1.84 16.43
N ILE A 245 -5.26 -2.91 15.73
CA ILE A 245 -5.92 -2.85 14.43
C ILE A 245 -7.29 -3.51 14.54
N VAL A 246 -8.33 -2.82 14.12
CA VAL A 246 -9.69 -3.34 14.03
C VAL A 246 -10.14 -3.25 12.57
N LEU A 247 -10.29 -4.40 11.92
CA LEU A 247 -10.81 -4.47 10.56
C LEU A 247 -12.32 -4.27 10.56
N ARG A 248 -12.84 -3.55 9.55
CA ARG A 248 -14.28 -3.24 9.46
C ARG A 248 -15.15 -4.48 9.36
N SER A 249 -14.67 -5.51 8.64
CA SER A 249 -15.38 -6.80 8.49
C SER A 249 -15.38 -7.65 9.77
N ARG A 250 -14.53 -7.30 10.76
CA ARG A 250 -14.32 -8.09 11.97
C ARG A 250 -14.52 -7.25 13.23
N GLY A 251 -15.65 -6.55 13.29
CA GLY A 251 -15.98 -5.72 14.44
C GLY A 251 -15.83 -6.47 15.75
N GLY A 252 -15.07 -5.88 16.71
CA GLY A 252 -14.79 -6.48 18.01
C GLY A 252 -13.54 -7.37 18.10
N GLN A 253 -12.87 -7.70 16.99
CA GLN A 253 -11.58 -8.40 17.02
C GLN A 253 -10.43 -7.40 16.83
N THR A 254 -9.61 -7.24 17.87
CA THR A 254 -8.40 -6.42 17.80
C THR A 254 -7.21 -7.29 17.39
N LEU A 255 -6.59 -6.93 16.28
CA LEU A 255 -5.34 -7.51 15.80
C LEU A 255 -4.16 -6.65 16.28
N LYS A 256 -3.03 -7.30 16.58
CA LYS A 256 -1.79 -6.61 16.94
C LYS A 256 -0.96 -6.30 15.70
N GLY A 257 -0.30 -5.16 15.75
CA GLY A 257 0.61 -4.73 14.69
C GLY A 257 1.57 -3.68 15.20
N ARG A 258 2.33 -3.12 14.29
CA ARG A 258 3.27 -2.04 14.59
C ARG A 258 3.39 -1.07 13.44
N VAL A 259 3.72 0.16 13.76
CA VAL A 259 4.07 1.18 12.77
C VAL A 259 5.37 0.76 12.10
N LEU A 260 5.31 0.46 10.80
CA LEU A 260 6.49 0.13 10.01
C LEU A 260 7.32 1.39 9.73
N ARG A 261 6.64 2.44 9.29
CA ARG A 261 7.22 3.75 9.00
C ARG A 261 6.15 4.82 8.92
N VAL A 262 6.58 6.05 9.13
CA VAL A 262 5.81 7.26 8.84
C VAL A 262 6.27 7.78 7.49
N GLU A 263 5.34 8.13 6.62
CA GLU A 263 5.67 8.67 5.31
C GLU A 263 6.23 10.10 5.45
N PRO A 264 7.32 10.43 4.73
CA PRO A 264 7.93 11.77 4.84
C PRO A 264 7.10 12.87 4.18
N LYS A 265 6.10 12.51 3.38
CA LYS A 265 5.19 13.44 2.70
C LYS A 265 3.83 13.38 3.38
N ALA A 266 3.41 14.50 3.94
CA ALA A 266 2.06 14.71 4.45
C ALA A 266 1.14 15.23 3.33
N ASP A 267 -0.17 15.07 3.53
CA ASP A 267 -1.18 15.65 2.64
C ASP A 267 -1.48 17.08 3.13
N ALA A 268 -1.19 18.08 2.30
CA ALA A 268 -1.40 19.48 2.64
C ALA A 268 -2.88 19.91 2.52
N VAL A 269 -3.73 19.13 1.87
CA VAL A 269 -5.15 19.45 1.69
C VAL A 269 -5.98 18.89 2.84
N THR A 270 -5.69 17.63 3.23
CA THR A 270 -6.42 16.97 4.32
C THR A 270 -5.75 17.18 5.69
N GLU A 271 -4.56 17.79 5.72
CA GLU A 271 -3.74 17.98 6.93
C GLU A 271 -3.46 16.65 7.66
N GLU A 272 -3.24 15.57 6.88
CA GLU A 272 -2.99 14.24 7.41
C GLU A 272 -1.55 13.78 7.21
N THR A 273 -1.05 13.05 8.19
CA THR A 273 0.21 12.32 8.12
C THR A 273 -0.09 10.85 7.85
N LEU A 274 0.59 10.28 6.86
CA LEU A 274 0.44 8.89 6.47
C LEU A 274 1.44 8.01 7.21
N ALA A 275 0.98 6.86 7.70
CA ALA A 275 1.85 5.84 8.24
C ALA A 275 1.47 4.46 7.71
N LYS A 276 2.47 3.61 7.51
CA LYS A 276 2.28 2.21 7.15
C LYS A 276 2.36 1.36 8.41
N VAL A 277 1.29 0.62 8.67
CA VAL A 277 1.17 -0.27 9.84
C VAL A 277 1.11 -1.71 9.35
N THR A 278 1.97 -2.57 9.89
CA THR A 278 2.00 -3.99 9.55
C THR A 278 1.32 -4.81 10.64
N PHE A 279 0.77 -5.96 10.25
CA PHE A 279 0.29 -6.96 11.20
C PHE A 279 1.47 -7.71 11.81
N ASP A 280 1.42 -8.00 13.11
CA ASP A 280 2.42 -8.84 13.76
C ASP A 280 2.28 -10.31 13.32
N ASN A 281 1.04 -10.75 13.11
CA ASN A 281 0.72 -12.07 12.57
C ASN A 281 -0.17 -11.90 11.34
N LYS A 282 0.03 -12.74 10.34
CA LYS A 282 -0.83 -12.77 9.15
C LYS A 282 -2.29 -12.97 9.57
N PRO A 283 -3.20 -12.05 9.21
CA PRO A 283 -4.61 -12.21 9.54
C PRO A 283 -5.25 -13.37 8.75
N GLU A 284 -5.98 -14.23 9.45
CA GLU A 284 -6.74 -15.32 8.83
C GLU A 284 -8.24 -15.22 9.22
N PRO A 285 -9.13 -15.29 8.20
CA PRO A 285 -8.88 -15.28 6.76
C PRO A 285 -8.20 -14.00 6.29
N LEU A 286 -7.65 -14.02 5.06
CA LEU A 286 -6.99 -12.84 4.48
C LEU A 286 -8.01 -11.70 4.30
N PRO A 287 -7.75 -10.48 4.80
CA PRO A 287 -8.64 -9.35 4.56
C PRO A 287 -8.56 -8.92 3.08
N PRO A 288 -9.66 -8.49 2.48
CA PRO A 288 -9.63 -7.94 1.14
C PRO A 288 -8.81 -6.66 1.08
N VAL A 289 -8.05 -6.49 -0.01
CA VAL A 289 -7.36 -5.23 -0.28
C VAL A 289 -8.40 -4.14 -0.53
N GLY A 290 -8.20 -2.97 0.09
CA GLY A 290 -9.18 -1.88 0.10
C GLY A 290 -10.11 -1.89 1.32
N GLU A 291 -10.06 -2.91 2.19
CA GLU A 291 -10.85 -2.93 3.42
C GLU A 291 -10.41 -1.82 4.37
N LEU A 292 -11.39 -1.14 4.98
CA LEU A 292 -11.16 -0.13 5.99
C LEU A 292 -10.74 -0.77 7.32
N ALA A 293 -9.79 -0.12 7.98
CA ALA A 293 -9.29 -0.49 9.29
C ALA A 293 -9.18 0.74 10.20
N GLU A 294 -9.58 0.58 11.45
CA GLU A 294 -9.31 1.52 12.53
C GLU A 294 -8.01 1.10 13.21
N VAL A 295 -7.12 2.05 13.40
CA VAL A 295 -5.80 1.78 13.97
C VAL A 295 -5.54 2.73 15.12
N THR A 296 -5.25 2.16 16.28
CA THR A 296 -4.81 2.89 17.48
C THR A 296 -3.33 2.59 17.70
N VAL A 297 -2.50 3.62 17.73
CA VAL A 297 -1.06 3.52 17.98
C VAL A 297 -0.78 4.00 19.39
N ASP A 298 -0.17 3.17 20.22
CA ASP A 298 0.22 3.52 21.57
C ASP A 298 1.53 4.31 21.54
N LEU A 299 1.50 5.50 22.14
CA LEU A 299 2.70 6.31 22.36
C LEU A 299 3.41 5.86 23.65
N PRO A 300 4.68 6.23 23.86
CA PRO A 300 5.37 5.96 25.10
C PRO A 300 4.61 6.50 26.31
N ALA A 301 4.53 5.69 27.36
CA ALA A 301 3.88 6.11 28.61
C ALA A 301 4.57 7.36 29.18
N LEU A 302 3.75 8.32 29.59
CA LEU A 302 4.22 9.53 30.26
C LEU A 302 4.31 9.30 31.79
N PRO A 303 5.18 10.02 32.48
CA PRO A 303 5.28 9.94 33.95
C PRO A 303 3.93 10.16 34.63
N ALA A 304 3.79 9.59 35.84
CA ALA A 304 2.60 9.78 36.64
C ALA A 304 2.38 11.28 36.93
N ALA A 305 1.16 11.75 36.68
CA ALA A 305 0.73 13.11 36.92
C ALA A 305 -0.77 13.12 37.26
N PRO A 306 -1.29 14.21 37.81
CA PRO A 306 -2.71 14.34 38.08
C PRO A 306 -3.56 14.17 36.84
N LEU A 307 -4.52 13.26 36.86
CA LEU A 307 -5.47 12.98 35.80
C LEU A 307 -6.87 13.36 36.21
N ILE A 308 -7.61 13.92 35.31
CA ILE A 308 -9.02 14.24 35.44
C ILE A 308 -9.82 13.69 34.26
N PRO A 309 -11.09 13.36 34.44
CA PRO A 309 -11.95 13.07 33.28
C PRO A 309 -12.04 14.30 32.38
N ASN A 310 -11.98 14.11 31.08
CA ASN A 310 -12.08 15.20 30.10
C ASN A 310 -13.42 15.95 30.23
N ALA A 311 -14.49 15.26 30.66
CA ALA A 311 -15.79 15.86 30.96
C ALA A 311 -15.75 16.91 32.10
N ALA A 312 -14.74 16.86 32.99
CA ALA A 312 -14.55 17.84 34.03
C ALA A 312 -13.90 19.14 33.55
N VAL A 313 -13.33 19.16 32.36
CA VAL A 313 -12.71 20.34 31.76
C VAL A 313 -13.81 21.27 31.24
N GLN A 314 -13.80 22.48 31.77
CA GLN A 314 -14.78 23.54 31.42
C GLN A 314 -14.05 24.76 30.90
N ARG A 315 -14.79 25.63 30.21
CA ARG A 315 -14.28 26.90 29.74
C ARG A 315 -15.11 28.03 30.35
N GLU A 316 -14.43 28.98 30.99
CA GLU A 316 -15.05 30.20 31.51
C GLU A 316 -14.40 31.40 30.80
N GLY A 317 -15.14 32.03 29.90
CA GLY A 317 -14.58 33.01 28.98
C GLY A 317 -13.46 32.45 28.12
N ASP A 318 -12.27 33.03 28.17
CA ASP A 318 -11.08 32.57 27.44
C ASP A 318 -10.21 31.56 28.20
N LYS A 319 -10.59 31.23 29.45
CA LYS A 319 -9.80 30.34 30.32
C LYS A 319 -10.37 28.93 30.30
N VAL A 320 -9.48 27.95 30.10
CA VAL A 320 -9.77 26.52 30.30
C VAL A 320 -9.43 26.17 31.75
N GLY A 321 -10.34 25.49 32.45
CA GLY A 321 -10.17 25.17 33.85
C GLY A 321 -11.09 24.05 34.32
N VAL A 322 -11.10 23.83 35.63
CA VAL A 322 -11.98 22.88 36.30
C VAL A 322 -12.62 23.53 37.50
N TRP A 323 -13.82 23.08 37.84
CA TRP A 323 -14.46 23.46 39.11
C TRP A 323 -13.96 22.54 40.22
N GLN A 324 -13.29 23.12 41.23
CA GLN A 324 -12.81 22.41 42.41
C GLN A 324 -13.72 22.69 43.58
N ILE A 325 -13.93 21.70 44.43
CA ILE A 325 -14.62 21.87 45.71
C ILE A 325 -13.56 22.15 46.77
N VAL A 326 -13.55 23.37 47.28
CA VAL A 326 -12.65 23.79 48.38
C VAL A 326 -13.52 24.28 49.51
N ASP A 327 -13.37 23.69 50.71
CA ASP A 327 -14.16 24.00 51.90
C ASP A 327 -15.69 23.93 51.71
N GLY A 328 -16.15 23.13 50.73
CA GLY A 328 -17.58 22.95 50.42
C GLY A 328 -18.11 23.86 49.32
N ASP A 329 -17.33 24.82 48.84
CA ASP A 329 -17.70 25.76 47.77
C ASP A 329 -17.02 25.42 46.45
N LEU A 330 -17.69 25.76 45.33
CA LEU A 330 -17.16 25.55 43.99
C LEU A 330 -16.29 26.76 43.59
N HIS A 331 -15.04 26.47 43.27
CA HIS A 331 -14.08 27.45 42.76
C HIS A 331 -13.59 27.06 41.38
N PHE A 332 -13.70 27.97 40.39
CA PHE A 332 -13.10 27.76 39.09
C PHE A 332 -11.60 27.96 39.17
N SER A 333 -10.86 26.92 38.82
CA SER A 333 -9.40 26.94 38.78
C SER A 333 -8.91 26.76 37.33
N PRO A 334 -8.25 27.79 36.76
CA PRO A 334 -7.60 27.64 35.46
C PRO A 334 -6.52 26.59 35.53
N VAL A 335 -6.51 25.67 34.54
CA VAL A 335 -5.53 24.58 34.49
C VAL A 335 -4.81 24.57 33.15
N LYS A 336 -3.55 24.10 33.16
CA LYS A 336 -2.82 23.75 31.95
C LYS A 336 -2.95 22.26 31.71
N LEU A 337 -3.60 21.90 30.62
CA LEU A 337 -3.79 20.52 30.24
C LEU A 337 -2.51 19.94 29.59
N GLY A 338 -2.31 18.65 29.78
CA GLY A 338 -1.27 17.87 29.15
C GLY A 338 -1.82 16.91 28.09
N ALA A 339 -1.25 15.71 27.99
CA ALA A 339 -1.71 14.67 27.09
C ALA A 339 -3.05 14.08 27.56
N SER A 340 -3.84 13.61 26.61
CA SER A 340 -5.08 12.85 26.85
C SER A 340 -4.93 11.41 26.38
N ASP A 341 -5.72 10.50 26.96
CA ASP A 341 -5.86 9.14 26.49
C ASP A 341 -7.19 8.95 25.75
N LEU A 342 -7.36 7.79 25.12
CA LEU A 342 -8.62 7.43 24.45
C LEU A 342 -9.71 6.96 25.44
N ASN A 343 -9.40 6.83 26.73
CA ASN A 343 -10.34 6.46 27.79
C ASN A 343 -11.05 7.69 28.39
N GLY A 344 -10.78 8.88 27.85
CA GLY A 344 -11.41 10.13 28.28
C GLY A 344 -10.77 10.79 29.48
N TYR A 345 -9.50 10.49 29.80
CA TYR A 345 -8.73 11.19 30.83
C TYR A 345 -7.73 12.15 30.19
N VAL A 346 -7.49 13.26 30.87
CA VAL A 346 -6.51 14.27 30.49
C VAL A 346 -5.59 14.61 31.66
N GLN A 347 -4.32 14.74 31.35
CA GLN A 347 -3.30 15.17 32.33
C GLN A 347 -3.45 16.65 32.66
N VAL A 348 -3.30 17.00 33.94
CA VAL A 348 -3.18 18.39 34.35
C VAL A 348 -1.73 18.64 34.76
N ARG A 349 -1.09 19.59 34.09
CA ARG A 349 0.32 19.96 34.36
C ARG A 349 0.44 20.99 35.47
N GLU A 350 -0.50 21.93 35.52
CA GLU A 350 -0.50 23.04 36.50
C GLU A 350 -1.94 23.46 36.80
N GLY A 351 -2.18 24.01 38.03
CA GLY A 351 -3.44 24.64 38.38
C GLY A 351 -4.36 23.85 39.32
N LEU A 352 -4.07 22.57 39.62
CA LEU A 352 -4.74 21.85 40.70
C LEU A 352 -4.06 22.18 42.04
N LYS A 353 -4.87 22.44 43.09
CA LYS A 353 -4.40 22.64 44.46
C LYS A 353 -4.63 21.39 45.30
#